data_1cb98d9d100a606b8a0aecb0f93e1abf
#
_entry.id   1cb98d9d100a606b8a0aecb0f93e1abf
#
_cell.length_a   1.000
_cell.length_b   1.000
_cell.length_c   1.000
_cell.angle_alpha   90.00
_cell.angle_beta   90.00
_cell.angle_gamma   90.00
#
_symmetry.space_group_name_H-M   'P 1'
#
loop_
_entity.id
_entity.type
_entity.pdbx_description
1 polymer ?
#
loop_
_entity_poly.entity_id
_entity_poly.type
_entity_poly.pdbx_seq_one_letter_code
_entity_poly.pdbx_strand_id
1 'polypeptide(L)'
;INIHPYTKYCYENKKWAFLSDYVRLWVVEKYGGLYFDTDVEVIKSFDELLQYDGFYGFENPNYVASGLEFGSIAHHITVRKMLEKYDELVLKNEEVKLTGCPLLNTEALLPLGLKLTGKKQVIEGTKILPSEYLNPLEDSTGIVRKTENTLSIHWYAKSALDKNTIPVSYTHLR
;
A
#
# COMPACT_ATOMS: atom_id res chain seq x y z
N ILE A 1 11.34 -2.41 17.27
CA ILE A 1 10.64 -1.28 16.60
C ILE A 1 11.62 -0.11 16.34
N ASN A 2 12.79 -0.11 16.94
CA ASN A 2 13.83 0.89 16.70
C ASN A 2 14.62 0.62 15.38
N ILE A 3 13.91 0.34 14.29
CA ILE A 3 14.53 0.11 12.98
C ILE A 3 14.70 1.41 12.19
N HIS A 4 13.93 2.45 12.53
CA HIS A 4 13.97 3.75 11.91
C HIS A 4 13.38 4.81 12.86
N PRO A 5 13.85 6.08 12.88
CA PRO A 5 13.29 7.14 13.72
C PRO A 5 11.80 7.34 13.55
N TYR A 6 11.30 7.26 12.30
CA TYR A 6 9.87 7.30 11.98
C TYR A 6 9.07 6.21 12.71
N THR A 7 9.56 4.96 12.71
CA THR A 7 8.85 3.84 13.37
C THR A 7 8.85 3.98 14.88
N LYS A 8 9.93 4.49 15.47
CA LYS A 8 10.00 4.80 16.91
C LYS A 8 8.94 5.83 17.27
N TYR A 9 8.89 6.96 16.55
CA TYR A 9 7.89 8.00 16.76
C TYR A 9 6.46 7.45 16.63
N CYS A 10 6.16 6.69 15.55
CA CYS A 10 4.84 6.12 15.34
C CYS A 10 4.42 5.18 16.49
N TYR A 11 5.34 4.38 17.00
CA TYR A 11 5.09 3.47 18.12
C TYR A 11 4.79 4.22 19.42
N GLU A 12 5.66 5.16 19.79
CA GLU A 12 5.52 5.96 21.02
C GLU A 12 4.22 6.80 21.02
N ASN A 13 3.80 7.26 19.83
CA ASN A 13 2.59 8.06 19.65
C ASN A 13 1.36 7.24 19.21
N LYS A 14 1.41 5.90 19.26
CA LYS A 14 0.32 4.98 18.91
C LYS A 14 -0.25 5.20 17.50
N LYS A 15 0.60 5.60 16.54
CA LYS A 15 0.24 5.81 15.14
C LYS A 15 0.37 4.50 14.35
N TRP A 16 -0.47 3.50 14.68
CA TRP A 16 -0.33 2.12 14.21
C TRP A 16 -0.43 1.94 12.71
N ALA A 17 -1.33 2.67 12.04
CA ALA A 17 -1.45 2.63 10.59
C ALA A 17 -0.15 3.09 9.91
N PHE A 18 0.38 4.24 10.33
CA PHE A 18 1.63 4.77 9.79
C PHE A 18 2.85 3.89 10.13
N LEU A 19 2.85 3.26 11.30
CA LEU A 19 3.86 2.27 11.66
C LEU A 19 3.82 1.07 10.71
N SER A 20 2.62 0.52 10.44
CA SER A 20 2.45 -0.62 9.55
C SER A 20 2.85 -0.29 8.12
N ASP A 21 2.62 0.94 7.64
CA ASP A 21 3.01 1.40 6.31
C ASP A 21 4.53 1.28 6.07
N TYR A 22 5.34 1.60 7.07
CA TYR A 22 6.79 1.41 7.01
C TYR A 22 7.19 -0.06 7.14
N VAL A 23 6.64 -0.74 8.15
CA VAL A 23 7.07 -2.11 8.52
C VAL A 23 6.77 -3.10 7.40
N ARG A 24 5.63 -2.99 6.69
CA ARG A 24 5.30 -3.85 5.55
C ARG A 24 6.35 -3.76 4.45
N LEU A 25 6.79 -2.55 4.12
CA LEU A 25 7.85 -2.32 3.13
C LEU A 25 9.19 -2.88 3.61
N TRP A 26 9.56 -2.62 4.88
CA TRP A 26 10.81 -3.11 5.45
C TRP A 26 10.92 -4.63 5.46
N VAL A 27 9.83 -5.33 5.81
CA VAL A 27 9.81 -6.80 5.82
C VAL A 27 9.96 -7.35 4.40
N VAL A 28 9.21 -6.81 3.43
CA VAL A 28 9.26 -7.26 2.03
C VAL A 28 10.59 -6.87 1.37
N GLU A 29 11.17 -5.71 1.70
CA GLU A 29 12.52 -5.35 1.24
C GLU A 29 13.55 -6.39 1.69
N LYS A 30 13.48 -6.83 2.94
CA LYS A 30 14.47 -7.72 3.53
C LYS A 30 14.32 -9.18 3.09
N TYR A 31 13.11 -9.67 2.96
CA TYR A 31 12.84 -11.10 2.79
C TYR A 31 12.16 -11.44 1.47
N GLY A 32 11.65 -10.44 0.75
CA GLY A 32 10.72 -10.65 -0.36
C GLY A 32 9.38 -11.21 0.11
N GLY A 33 8.52 -11.54 -0.84
CA GLY A 33 7.24 -12.19 -0.59
C GLY A 33 6.04 -11.30 -0.88
N LEU A 34 4.89 -11.74 -0.40
CA LEU A 34 3.60 -11.08 -0.57
C LEU A 34 3.15 -10.49 0.77
N TYR A 35 2.64 -9.26 0.73
CA TYR A 35 2.00 -8.61 1.87
C TYR A 35 0.51 -8.41 1.55
N PHE A 36 -0.32 -8.68 2.55
CA PHE A 36 -1.76 -8.42 2.53
C PHE A 36 -2.13 -7.69 3.82
N ASP A 37 -2.96 -6.66 3.71
CA ASP A 37 -3.62 -6.10 4.90
C ASP A 37 -4.65 -7.10 5.44
N THR A 38 -4.97 -7.00 6.71
CA THR A 38 -5.84 -7.97 7.41
C THR A 38 -7.30 -7.94 6.97
N ASP A 39 -7.68 -6.94 6.20
CA ASP A 39 -8.99 -6.71 5.61
C ASP A 39 -9.01 -6.90 4.08
N VAL A 40 -8.04 -7.63 3.56
CA VAL A 40 -8.01 -8.08 2.16
C VAL A 40 -8.64 -9.46 2.02
N GLU A 41 -9.64 -9.58 1.16
CA GLU A 41 -10.21 -10.84 0.71
C GLU A 41 -9.60 -11.26 -0.62
N VAL A 42 -8.86 -12.36 -0.64
CA VAL A 42 -8.29 -12.96 -1.85
C VAL A 42 -9.35 -13.84 -2.52
N ILE A 43 -9.67 -13.58 -3.79
CA ILE A 43 -10.69 -14.31 -4.55
C ILE A 43 -10.13 -15.12 -5.72
N LYS A 44 -8.89 -14.85 -6.13
CA LYS A 44 -8.18 -15.60 -7.18
C LYS A 44 -6.70 -15.76 -6.82
N SER A 45 -6.03 -16.72 -7.48
CA SER A 45 -4.58 -16.89 -7.36
C SER A 45 -3.81 -15.66 -7.87
N PHE A 46 -2.68 -15.40 -7.23
CA PHE A 46 -1.69 -14.39 -7.64
C PHE A 46 -0.56 -14.98 -8.48
N ASP A 47 -0.63 -16.26 -8.87
CA ASP A 47 0.46 -17.00 -9.54
C ASP A 47 0.96 -16.29 -10.81
N GLU A 48 0.07 -15.68 -11.60
CA GLU A 48 0.45 -14.91 -12.78
C GLU A 48 1.29 -13.66 -12.46
N LEU A 49 1.22 -13.15 -11.25
CA LEU A 49 2.01 -11.99 -10.81
C LEU A 49 3.40 -12.39 -10.32
N LEU A 50 3.59 -13.65 -9.92
CA LEU A 50 4.87 -14.16 -9.42
C LEU A 50 5.95 -14.29 -10.51
N GLN A 51 5.61 -14.12 -11.77
CA GLN A 51 6.58 -14.03 -12.87
C GLN A 51 7.29 -12.66 -12.98
N TYR A 52 6.82 -11.66 -12.24
CA TYR A 52 7.42 -10.33 -12.16
C TYR A 52 8.28 -10.22 -10.90
N ASP A 53 9.23 -9.29 -10.89
CA ASP A 53 10.05 -9.01 -9.71
C ASP A 53 9.23 -8.41 -8.56
N GLY A 54 8.06 -7.85 -8.88
CA GLY A 54 7.09 -7.37 -7.91
C GLY A 54 5.78 -6.94 -8.58
N PHE A 55 4.80 -6.59 -7.75
CA PHE A 55 3.56 -5.98 -8.23
C PHE A 55 2.98 -5.01 -7.18
N TYR A 56 2.27 -4.01 -7.66
CA TYR A 56 1.46 -3.05 -6.89
C TYR A 56 0.15 -2.78 -7.61
N GLY A 57 -0.85 -2.30 -6.87
CA GLY A 57 -2.11 -1.80 -7.41
C GLY A 57 -2.20 -0.28 -7.38
N PHE A 58 -2.86 0.29 -8.38
CA PHE A 58 -3.41 1.61 -8.24
C PHE A 58 -4.58 1.58 -7.24
N GLU A 59 -4.53 2.42 -6.22
CA GLU A 59 -5.70 2.69 -5.38
C GLU A 59 -6.76 3.47 -6.17
N ASN A 60 -6.30 4.44 -6.93
CA ASN A 60 -7.04 5.24 -7.89
C ASN A 60 -6.08 5.70 -8.99
N PRO A 61 -6.53 6.35 -10.09
CA PRO A 61 -5.64 6.71 -11.20
C PRO A 61 -4.42 7.56 -10.85
N ASN A 62 -4.42 8.21 -9.69
CA ASN A 62 -3.36 9.12 -9.25
C ASN A 62 -2.39 8.50 -8.25
N TYR A 63 -2.74 7.39 -7.58
CA TYR A 63 -1.96 6.83 -6.51
C TYR A 63 -1.80 5.32 -6.60
N VAL A 64 -0.56 4.85 -6.39
CA VAL A 64 -0.21 3.45 -6.14
C VAL A 64 -0.10 3.25 -4.63
N ALA A 65 -0.67 2.19 -4.10
CA ALA A 65 -0.70 1.94 -2.67
C ALA A 65 -0.16 0.56 -2.30
N SER A 66 0.82 0.52 -1.38
CA SER A 66 1.25 -0.71 -0.69
C SER A 66 0.32 -1.10 0.45
N GLY A 67 -0.65 -0.25 0.78
CA GLY A 67 -1.66 -0.52 1.80
C GLY A 67 -2.78 -1.44 1.33
N LEU A 68 -2.87 -1.72 0.05
CA LEU A 68 -3.79 -2.72 -0.50
C LEU A 68 -3.21 -4.12 -0.24
N GLU A 69 -2.54 -4.60 -1.21
CA GLU A 69 -1.63 -5.74 -1.19
C GLU A 69 -0.51 -5.48 -2.21
N PHE A 70 0.63 -6.09 -1.99
CA PHE A 70 1.75 -6.03 -2.93
C PHE A 70 2.69 -7.22 -2.76
N GLY A 71 3.52 -7.43 -3.75
CA GLY A 71 4.59 -8.42 -3.69
C GLY A 71 5.87 -7.87 -4.28
N SER A 72 7.01 -8.38 -3.80
CA SER A 72 8.31 -8.09 -4.38
C SER A 72 9.33 -9.17 -4.03
N ILE A 73 10.32 -9.36 -4.88
CA ILE A 73 11.56 -10.04 -4.50
C ILE A 73 12.31 -9.20 -3.47
N ALA A 74 13.16 -9.84 -2.67
CA ALA A 74 13.99 -9.13 -1.69
C ALA A 74 14.93 -8.11 -2.38
N HIS A 75 15.20 -7.01 -1.69
CA HIS A 75 16.13 -5.96 -2.12
C HIS A 75 15.79 -5.28 -3.45
N HIS A 76 14.53 -5.30 -3.84
CA HIS A 76 14.10 -4.71 -5.08
C HIS A 76 14.10 -3.17 -5.02
N ILE A 77 14.48 -2.54 -6.15
CA ILE A 77 14.65 -1.08 -6.23
C ILE A 77 13.35 -0.31 -5.90
N THR A 78 12.18 -0.81 -6.30
CA THR A 78 10.90 -0.13 -6.05
C THR A 78 10.60 -0.03 -4.56
N VAL A 79 10.79 -1.12 -3.80
CA VAL A 79 10.56 -1.14 -2.34
C VAL A 79 11.58 -0.25 -1.63
N ARG A 80 12.86 -0.32 -2.04
CA ARG A 80 13.91 0.55 -1.50
C ARG A 80 13.58 2.03 -1.65
N LYS A 81 13.15 2.44 -2.87
CA LYS A 81 12.77 3.83 -3.12
C LYS A 81 11.57 4.28 -2.31
N MET A 82 10.63 3.38 -2.04
CA MET A 82 9.53 3.68 -1.13
C MET A 82 10.01 3.87 0.32
N LEU A 83 10.95 3.05 0.80
CA LEU A 83 11.52 3.20 2.13
C LEU A 83 12.33 4.51 2.28
N GLU A 84 13.13 4.88 1.26
CA GLU A 84 13.89 6.14 1.24
C GLU A 84 12.98 7.38 1.42
N LYS A 85 11.70 7.33 0.99
CA LYS A 85 10.76 8.44 1.20
C LYS A 85 10.46 8.70 2.68
N TYR A 86 10.59 7.70 3.54
CA TYR A 86 10.39 7.89 4.98
C TYR A 86 11.55 8.63 5.66
N ASP A 87 12.76 8.62 5.07
CA ASP A 87 13.87 9.45 5.55
C ASP A 87 13.53 10.94 5.43
N GLU A 88 12.81 11.33 4.38
CA GLU A 88 12.36 12.70 4.13
C GLU A 88 11.31 13.18 5.15
N LEU A 89 10.65 12.26 5.87
CA LEU A 89 9.64 12.58 6.87
C LEU A 89 10.21 12.87 8.27
N VAL A 90 11.50 12.57 8.48
CA VAL A 90 12.20 12.85 9.74
C VAL A 90 12.95 14.17 9.59
N LEU A 91 12.46 15.21 10.24
CA LEU A 91 13.04 16.55 10.16
C LEU A 91 14.27 16.70 11.08
N LYS A 92 15.07 17.74 10.85
CA LYS A 92 16.34 17.97 11.58
C LYS A 92 16.20 18.13 13.10
N ASN A 93 15.02 18.46 13.59
CA ASN A 93 14.68 18.60 15.02
C ASN A 93 13.99 17.34 15.59
N GLU A 94 14.12 16.18 14.92
CA GLU A 94 13.42 14.92 15.24
C GLU A 94 11.89 14.99 15.15
N GLU A 95 11.34 16.07 14.62
CA GLU A 95 9.94 16.15 14.31
C GLU A 95 9.60 15.23 13.13
N VAL A 96 8.48 14.50 13.22
CA VAL A 96 8.05 13.54 12.20
C VAL A 96 6.78 14.05 11.51
N LYS A 97 6.87 14.17 10.17
CA LYS A 97 5.70 14.46 9.34
C LYS A 97 4.97 13.15 9.01
N LEU A 98 3.72 13.03 9.42
CA LEU A 98 2.88 11.90 9.05
C LEU A 98 2.28 12.11 7.66
N THR A 99 2.52 11.15 6.77
CA THR A 99 2.04 11.18 5.37
C THR A 99 1.56 9.78 5.00
N GLY A 100 0.40 9.70 4.33
CA GLY A 100 -0.16 8.41 3.91
C GLY A 100 0.69 7.69 2.86
N CYS A 101 0.74 6.38 2.92
CA CYS A 101 1.56 5.55 2.04
C CYS A 101 1.23 5.72 0.54
N PRO A 102 -0.01 5.97 0.08
CA PRO A 102 -0.26 6.10 -1.36
C PRO A 102 0.53 7.26 -1.99
N LEU A 103 0.64 8.40 -1.31
CA LEU A 103 1.43 9.53 -1.78
C LEU A 103 2.92 9.18 -1.84
N LEU A 104 3.47 8.65 -0.75
CA LEU A 104 4.90 8.29 -0.66
C LEU A 104 5.29 7.24 -1.71
N ASN A 105 4.48 6.19 -1.86
CA ASN A 105 4.71 5.13 -2.82
C ASN A 105 4.71 5.67 -4.25
N THR A 106 3.74 6.51 -4.57
CA THR A 106 3.62 7.12 -5.89
C THR A 106 4.82 8.00 -6.19
N GLU A 107 5.18 8.92 -5.28
CA GLU A 107 6.35 9.78 -5.42
C GLU A 107 7.66 9.00 -5.59
N ALA A 108 7.81 7.87 -4.88
CA ALA A 108 8.97 7.00 -5.00
C ALA A 108 9.08 6.32 -6.38
N LEU A 109 7.94 5.98 -7.00
CA LEU A 109 7.89 5.26 -8.27
C LEU A 109 7.95 6.17 -9.50
N LEU A 110 7.58 7.46 -9.38
CA LEU A 110 7.62 8.41 -10.50
C LEU A 110 9.01 8.50 -11.16
N PRO A 111 10.13 8.64 -10.42
CA PRO A 111 11.46 8.67 -11.02
C PRO A 111 11.87 7.36 -11.71
N LEU A 112 11.24 6.23 -11.34
CA LEU A 112 11.44 4.92 -11.96
C LEU A 112 10.58 4.71 -13.23
N GLY A 113 9.82 5.72 -13.65
CA GLY A 113 9.05 5.70 -14.88
C GLY A 113 7.55 5.40 -14.72
N LEU A 114 7.01 5.42 -13.48
CA LEU A 114 5.57 5.30 -13.25
C LEU A 114 4.82 6.40 -14.00
N LYS A 115 3.76 6.01 -14.71
CA LYS A 115 2.83 6.93 -15.37
C LYS A 115 1.48 6.87 -14.68
N LEU A 116 0.95 8.01 -14.26
CA LEU A 116 -0.35 8.13 -13.57
C LEU A 116 -1.50 8.05 -14.59
N THR A 117 -1.72 6.86 -15.11
CA THR A 117 -2.76 6.58 -16.13
C THR A 117 -3.84 5.63 -15.64
N GLY A 118 -3.66 5.05 -14.43
CA GLY A 118 -4.52 3.98 -13.93
C GLY A 118 -4.48 2.69 -14.75
N LYS A 119 -3.56 2.57 -15.73
CA LYS A 119 -3.48 1.43 -16.64
C LYS A 119 -2.33 0.51 -16.29
N LYS A 120 -2.42 -0.75 -16.74
CA LYS A 120 -1.32 -1.73 -16.63
C LYS A 120 -0.04 -1.16 -17.20
N GLN A 121 1.06 -1.32 -16.46
CA GLN A 121 2.41 -0.98 -16.90
C GLN A 121 3.43 -1.84 -16.15
N VAL A 122 4.68 -1.83 -16.62
CA VAL A 122 5.81 -2.46 -15.96
C VAL A 122 6.90 -1.42 -15.79
N ILE A 123 7.43 -1.29 -14.58
CA ILE A 123 8.58 -0.43 -14.25
C ILE A 123 9.58 -1.26 -13.47
N GLU A 124 10.85 -1.22 -13.84
CA GLU A 124 11.92 -1.97 -13.12
C GLU A 124 11.52 -3.43 -12.83
N GLY A 125 10.95 -4.17 -13.80
CA GLY A 125 10.49 -5.55 -13.58
C GLY A 125 9.21 -5.71 -12.74
N THR A 126 8.69 -4.62 -12.18
CA THR A 126 7.50 -4.61 -11.32
C THR A 126 6.23 -4.31 -12.12
N LYS A 127 5.20 -5.13 -11.94
CA LYS A 127 3.88 -4.95 -12.54
C LYS A 127 3.03 -3.98 -11.74
N ILE A 128 2.54 -2.93 -12.39
CA ILE A 128 1.56 -2.00 -11.80
C ILE A 128 0.20 -2.31 -12.42
N LEU A 129 -0.79 -2.55 -11.58
CA LEU A 129 -2.13 -3.01 -11.96
C LEU A 129 -3.17 -1.90 -11.81
N PRO A 130 -4.18 -1.84 -12.70
CA PRO A 130 -5.37 -1.03 -12.50
C PRO A 130 -6.08 -1.37 -11.18
N SER A 131 -6.80 -0.42 -10.62
CA SER A 131 -7.50 -0.60 -9.32
C SER A 131 -8.49 -1.77 -9.33
N GLU A 132 -9.13 -2.09 -10.45
CA GLU A 132 -10.06 -3.22 -10.57
C GLU A 132 -9.47 -4.57 -10.17
N TYR A 133 -8.12 -4.71 -10.22
CA TYR A 133 -7.44 -5.97 -9.88
C TYR A 133 -7.40 -6.23 -8.39
N LEU A 134 -7.06 -5.22 -7.60
CA LEU A 134 -6.75 -5.34 -6.18
C LEU A 134 -7.69 -4.48 -5.30
N ASN A 135 -8.32 -3.47 -5.88
CA ASN A 135 -9.18 -2.52 -5.17
C ASN A 135 -10.46 -2.19 -5.95
N PRO A 136 -11.35 -3.17 -6.17
CA PRO A 136 -12.62 -2.97 -6.88
C PRO A 136 -13.68 -2.24 -6.03
N LEU A 137 -13.44 -2.04 -4.74
CA LEU A 137 -14.34 -1.35 -3.82
C LEU A 137 -14.15 0.16 -3.94
N GLU A 138 -15.21 0.85 -4.32
CA GLU A 138 -15.28 2.32 -4.26
C GLU A 138 -15.62 2.75 -2.82
N ASP A 139 -14.61 3.19 -2.06
CA ASP A 139 -14.75 3.50 -0.64
C ASP A 139 -15.84 4.54 -0.32
N SER A 140 -16.06 5.51 -1.23
CA SER A 140 -17.06 6.57 -1.05
C SER A 140 -18.51 6.08 -1.14
N THR A 141 -18.77 5.04 -1.94
CA THR A 141 -20.12 4.53 -2.20
C THR A 141 -20.36 3.14 -1.58
N GLY A 142 -19.29 2.43 -1.20
CA GLY A 142 -19.35 1.04 -0.75
C GLY A 142 -19.67 0.04 -1.88
N ILE A 143 -19.64 0.47 -3.15
CA ILE A 143 -19.96 -0.39 -4.29
C ILE A 143 -18.72 -1.18 -4.70
N VAL A 144 -18.84 -2.50 -4.76
CA VAL A 144 -17.78 -3.39 -5.28
C VAL A 144 -18.01 -3.65 -6.77
N ARG A 145 -17.05 -3.18 -7.59
CA ARG A 145 -17.09 -3.34 -9.06
C ARG A 145 -16.15 -4.46 -9.50
N LYS A 146 -16.51 -5.72 -9.19
CA LYS A 146 -15.72 -6.89 -9.65
C LYS A 146 -15.74 -7.00 -11.16
N THR A 147 -14.59 -7.37 -11.73
CA THR A 147 -14.42 -7.78 -13.11
C THR A 147 -13.83 -9.19 -13.18
N GLU A 148 -13.66 -9.74 -14.36
CA GLU A 148 -12.92 -10.99 -14.55
C GLU A 148 -11.43 -10.89 -14.14
N ASN A 149 -10.90 -9.67 -14.09
CA ASN A 149 -9.52 -9.38 -13.70
C ASN A 149 -9.32 -9.27 -12.19
N THR A 150 -10.38 -9.16 -11.39
CA THR A 150 -10.28 -8.94 -9.94
C THR A 150 -9.67 -10.14 -9.24
N LEU A 151 -8.58 -9.93 -8.51
CA LEU A 151 -7.85 -10.94 -7.73
C LEU A 151 -8.19 -10.87 -6.25
N SER A 152 -8.45 -9.67 -5.74
CA SER A 152 -8.73 -9.40 -4.32
C SER A 152 -9.66 -8.21 -4.14
N ILE A 153 -10.14 -8.06 -2.91
CA ILE A 153 -10.95 -6.93 -2.49
C ILE A 153 -10.38 -6.41 -1.18
N HIS A 154 -9.97 -5.15 -1.16
CA HIS A 154 -9.64 -4.45 0.08
C HIS A 154 -10.92 -3.84 0.67
N TRP A 155 -11.30 -4.26 1.87
CA TRP A 155 -12.58 -3.89 2.48
C TRP A 155 -12.57 -2.58 3.26
N TYR A 156 -11.40 -1.93 3.39
CA TYR A 156 -11.25 -0.67 4.13
C TYR A 156 -11.90 -0.70 5.51
N ALA A 157 -11.61 -1.74 6.31
CA ALA A 157 -12.20 -1.92 7.64
C ALA A 157 -11.92 -0.75 8.59
N LYS A 158 -10.99 0.16 8.21
CA LYS A 158 -10.69 1.41 8.94
C LYS A 158 -10.42 1.20 10.44
N SER A 159 -9.89 0.02 10.79
CA SER A 159 -9.59 -0.39 12.17
C SER A 159 -8.63 0.56 12.89
N ALA A 160 -7.86 1.34 12.14
CA ALA A 160 -6.93 2.34 12.66
C ALA A 160 -7.57 3.72 12.90
N LEU A 161 -8.82 3.94 12.47
CA LEU A 161 -9.55 5.18 12.69
C LEU A 161 -10.32 5.11 14.02
N ASP A 162 -10.50 6.26 14.66
CA ASP A 162 -11.39 6.37 15.81
C ASP A 162 -12.80 5.97 15.38
N LYS A 163 -13.46 5.13 16.19
CA LYS A 163 -14.84 4.64 15.92
C LYS A 163 -15.84 5.78 15.72
N ASN A 164 -15.57 6.96 16.26
CA ASN A 164 -16.39 8.15 16.12
C ASN A 164 -16.24 8.85 14.75
N THR A 165 -15.21 8.49 13.97
CA THR A 165 -14.96 9.06 12.63
C THR A 165 -15.42 8.14 11.50
N ILE A 166 -15.86 6.91 11.83
CA ILE A 166 -16.36 5.95 10.83
C ILE A 166 -17.83 6.30 10.53
N PRO A 167 -18.19 6.64 9.28
CA PRO A 167 -19.59 6.84 8.91
C PRO A 167 -20.46 5.61 9.22
N VAL A 168 -21.66 5.83 9.73
CA VAL A 168 -22.62 4.77 10.15
C VAL A 168 -22.93 3.76 9.02
N SER A 169 -22.77 4.17 7.75
CA SER A 169 -23.00 3.32 6.57
C SER A 169 -22.10 2.08 6.49
N TYR A 170 -20.97 2.05 7.21
CA TYR A 170 -20.03 0.92 7.21
C TYR A 170 -20.29 -0.12 8.31
N THR A 171 -21.24 0.13 9.22
CA THR A 171 -21.52 -0.77 10.35
C THR A 171 -22.46 -1.94 10.00
N HIS A 172 -22.97 -2.02 8.77
CA HIS A 172 -23.94 -3.03 8.33
C HIS A 172 -23.37 -4.12 7.40
N LEU A 173 -22.05 -4.16 7.18
CA LEU A 173 -21.40 -5.25 6.46
C LEU A 173 -20.87 -6.29 7.45
N ARG A 174 -21.80 -7.05 8.05
CA ARG A 174 -21.59 -8.35 8.71
C ARG A 174 -22.41 -9.40 8.03
#